data_b17b8775c6af10532cdb6a3529daff05
#
_entry.id   b17b8775c6af10532cdb6a3529daff05
#
_cell.length_a   1.000
_cell.length_b   1.000
_cell.length_c   1.000
_cell.angle_alpha   90.00
_cell.angle_beta   90.00
_cell.angle_gamma   90.00
#
_symmetry.space_group_name_H-M   'P 1'
#
loop_
_entity.id
_entity.type
_entity.pdbx_description
1 polymer ?
#
loop_
_entity_poly.entity_id
_entity_poly.type
_entity_poly.pdbx_seq_one_letter_code
_entity_poly.pdbx_strand_id
1 'polypeptide(L)'
;RVLFRSELHSVYETSWGLSTRIIGAIIMVHGDDSGLVLPPRIAPVQTRVIPIAQHKEGVLDKANELLDALNKAGYRTKIDDSEKSPGWKFSEQEMLGIPTRIEIGPKDIENGQVVVVRRDTREKIVVAIDEITTKLGEILETIQADLYAKAKAFLDDHISSAVTMDEMKDAVSEKKGFVKAM
;
A
#
# COMPACT_ATOMS: atom_id res chain seq x y z
N ARG A 1 41.17 -3.26 -8.50
CA ARG A 1 42.13 -4.25 -9.05
C ARG A 1 42.67 -5.12 -7.92
N VAL A 2 42.83 -6.38 -8.15
CA VAL A 2 43.34 -7.34 -7.17
C VAL A 2 44.60 -8.00 -7.73
N LEU A 3 45.62 -8.19 -6.89
CA LEU A 3 46.79 -8.94 -7.23
C LEU A 3 46.53 -10.43 -6.98
N PHE A 4 46.59 -11.25 -8.03
CA PHE A 4 46.42 -12.68 -7.93
C PHE A 4 47.55 -13.36 -8.70
N ARG A 5 48.33 -14.22 -8.04
CA ARG A 5 49.47 -14.90 -8.63
C ARG A 5 50.46 -13.94 -9.36
N SER A 6 50.75 -12.78 -8.73
CA SER A 6 51.60 -11.72 -9.26
C SER A 6 51.10 -11.02 -10.52
N GLU A 7 49.84 -11.22 -10.88
CA GLU A 7 49.18 -10.52 -11.98
C GLU A 7 48.08 -9.61 -11.47
N LEU A 8 47.91 -8.45 -12.13
CA LEU A 8 46.88 -7.46 -11.79
C LEU A 8 45.62 -7.75 -12.59
N HIS A 9 44.56 -8.18 -11.87
CA HIS A 9 43.26 -8.42 -12.47
C HIS A 9 42.27 -7.34 -12.10
N SER A 10 41.39 -7.00 -13.04
CA SER A 10 40.17 -6.23 -12.75
C SER A 10 39.10 -7.18 -12.21
N VAL A 11 38.48 -6.81 -11.10
CA VAL A 11 37.39 -7.57 -10.52
C VAL A 11 36.05 -7.09 -11.09
N TYR A 12 35.11 -7.99 -11.21
CA TYR A 12 33.71 -7.62 -11.43
C TYR A 12 33.12 -7.22 -10.08
N GLU A 13 32.57 -6.03 -10.03
CA GLU A 13 31.99 -5.50 -8.81
C GLU A 13 30.57 -5.00 -9.09
N THR A 14 29.64 -5.31 -8.21
CA THR A 14 28.31 -4.71 -8.20
C THR A 14 28.13 -3.97 -6.89
N SER A 15 27.59 -2.75 -6.96
CA SER A 15 27.33 -1.93 -5.79
C SER A 15 25.86 -1.54 -5.74
N TRP A 16 25.23 -1.74 -4.59
CA TRP A 16 23.85 -1.41 -4.34
C TRP A 16 23.77 -0.41 -3.22
N GLY A 17 23.01 0.66 -3.42
CA GLY A 17 22.79 1.69 -2.41
C GLY A 17 21.32 2.06 -2.31
N LEU A 18 20.73 1.89 -1.12
CA LEU A 18 19.39 2.35 -0.80
C LEU A 18 19.48 3.34 0.37
N SER A 19 18.75 4.43 0.28
CA SER A 19 18.67 5.42 1.36
C SER A 19 17.20 5.69 1.72
N THR A 20 16.98 6.40 2.83
CA THR A 20 15.64 6.82 3.27
C THR A 20 14.90 7.71 2.26
N ARG A 21 15.58 8.23 1.24
CA ARG A 21 14.93 8.96 0.13
C ARG A 21 13.89 8.15 -0.60
N ILE A 22 13.98 6.81 -0.58
CA ILE A 22 12.98 5.94 -1.23
C ILE A 22 11.60 6.06 -0.56
N ILE A 23 11.55 6.42 0.72
CA ILE A 23 10.30 6.74 1.42
C ILE A 23 9.62 7.95 0.78
N GLY A 24 10.41 9.00 0.49
CA GLY A 24 9.92 10.17 -0.24
C GLY A 24 9.39 9.81 -1.64
N ALA A 25 10.06 8.91 -2.35
CA ALA A 25 9.59 8.44 -3.65
C ALA A 25 8.23 7.72 -3.55
N ILE A 26 8.02 6.87 -2.55
CA ILE A 26 6.74 6.19 -2.31
C ILE A 26 5.62 7.20 -2.04
N ILE A 27 5.90 8.23 -1.23
CA ILE A 27 4.95 9.30 -0.91
C ILE A 27 4.55 10.05 -2.20
N MET A 28 5.53 10.45 -3.01
CA MET A 28 5.28 11.21 -4.24
C MET A 28 4.52 10.41 -5.31
N VAL A 29 4.76 9.09 -5.37
CA VAL A 29 4.14 8.22 -6.39
C VAL A 29 2.73 7.79 -6.00
N HIS A 30 2.49 7.51 -4.73
CA HIS A 30 1.24 6.87 -4.29
C HIS A 30 0.41 7.73 -3.33
N GLY A 31 0.97 8.77 -2.70
CA GLY A 31 0.23 9.63 -1.78
C GLY A 31 -0.88 10.41 -2.46
N ASP A 32 -1.90 10.78 -1.68
CA ASP A 32 -3.00 11.66 -2.08
C ASP A 32 -3.26 12.75 -1.03
N ASP A 33 -4.26 13.60 -1.24
CA ASP A 33 -4.61 14.71 -0.34
C ASP A 33 -5.06 14.26 1.05
N SER A 34 -5.40 12.97 1.22
CA SER A 34 -5.78 12.38 2.52
C SER A 34 -4.60 11.80 3.28
N GLY A 35 -3.42 11.68 2.66
CA GLY A 35 -2.19 11.18 3.27
C GLY A 35 -1.47 10.10 2.47
N LEU A 36 -0.85 9.17 3.19
CA LEU A 36 -0.10 8.07 2.58
C LEU A 36 -1.02 7.04 1.92
N VAL A 37 -0.52 6.41 0.86
CA VAL A 37 -1.08 5.19 0.27
C VAL A 37 0.06 4.18 0.16
N LEU A 38 0.13 3.24 1.09
CA LEU A 38 1.23 2.29 1.14
C LEU A 38 0.90 1.02 0.35
N PRO A 39 1.79 0.60 -0.57
CA PRO A 39 1.65 -0.71 -1.20
C PRO A 39 1.65 -1.83 -0.15
N PRO A 40 0.72 -2.80 -0.24
CA PRO A 40 0.54 -3.84 0.78
C PRO A 40 1.80 -4.64 1.13
N ARG A 41 2.69 -4.87 0.15
CA ARG A 41 3.92 -5.66 0.38
C ARG A 41 4.90 -4.98 1.33
N ILE A 42 4.95 -3.64 1.34
CA ILE A 42 5.87 -2.86 2.17
C ILE A 42 5.20 -2.19 3.37
N ALA A 43 3.87 -2.18 3.45
CA ALA A 43 3.15 -1.57 4.55
C ALA A 43 3.47 -2.26 5.89
N PRO A 44 3.92 -1.55 6.93
CA PRO A 44 4.18 -2.15 8.25
C PRO A 44 2.92 -2.76 8.88
N VAL A 45 1.77 -2.18 8.59
CA VAL A 45 0.44 -2.68 8.92
C VAL A 45 -0.34 -2.79 7.61
N GLN A 46 -0.82 -3.97 7.28
CA GLN A 46 -1.60 -4.21 6.05
C GLN A 46 -3.08 -3.94 6.26
N THR A 47 -3.55 -4.21 7.47
CA THR A 47 -4.96 -4.13 7.81
C THR A 47 -5.14 -3.60 9.23
N ARG A 48 -6.08 -2.68 9.42
CA ARG A 48 -6.51 -2.23 10.75
C ARG A 48 -7.94 -2.67 11.01
N VAL A 49 -8.16 -3.43 12.08
CA VAL A 49 -9.51 -3.79 12.55
C VAL A 49 -10.05 -2.64 13.39
N ILE A 50 -11.24 -2.14 13.06
CA ILE A 50 -11.89 -1.02 13.74
C ILE A 50 -13.24 -1.48 14.25
N PRO A 51 -13.37 -1.78 15.56
CA PRO A 51 -14.64 -2.12 16.16
C PRO A 51 -15.54 -0.86 16.22
N ILE A 52 -16.73 -0.99 15.65
CA ILE A 52 -17.75 0.05 15.66
C ILE A 52 -18.68 -0.21 16.85
N ALA A 53 -18.90 0.83 17.69
CA ALA A 53 -19.65 0.70 18.93
C ALA A 53 -19.07 -0.39 19.87
N GLN A 54 -17.76 -0.34 20.09
CA GLN A 54 -16.97 -1.31 20.89
C GLN A 54 -17.47 -1.50 22.33
N HIS A 55 -18.28 -0.53 22.87
CA HIS A 55 -18.91 -0.62 24.17
C HIS A 55 -20.05 -1.64 24.24
N LYS A 56 -20.54 -2.12 23.09
CA LYS A 56 -21.56 -3.17 23.06
C LYS A 56 -20.93 -4.54 23.28
N GLU A 57 -21.66 -5.38 24.02
CA GLU A 57 -21.23 -6.73 24.37
C GLU A 57 -20.89 -7.56 23.11
N GLY A 58 -19.77 -8.27 23.18
CA GLY A 58 -19.30 -9.18 22.14
C GLY A 58 -18.58 -8.53 20.95
N VAL A 59 -18.65 -7.21 20.74
CA VAL A 59 -18.02 -6.57 19.58
C VAL A 59 -16.50 -6.59 19.69
N LEU A 60 -15.95 -6.24 20.85
CA LEU A 60 -14.51 -6.22 21.06
C LEU A 60 -13.92 -7.63 21.04
N ASP A 61 -14.62 -8.60 21.63
CA ASP A 61 -14.18 -10.01 21.64
C ASP A 61 -14.11 -10.56 20.22
N LYS A 62 -15.14 -10.30 19.41
CA LYS A 62 -15.15 -10.72 18.02
C LYS A 62 -14.10 -10.03 17.16
N ALA A 63 -13.82 -8.76 17.44
CA ALA A 63 -12.74 -8.03 16.76
C ALA A 63 -11.35 -8.60 17.11
N ASN A 64 -11.14 -9.03 18.36
CA ASN A 64 -9.90 -9.70 18.79
C ASN A 64 -9.76 -11.12 18.19
N GLU A 65 -10.84 -11.89 18.12
CA GLU A 65 -10.83 -13.20 17.43
C GLU A 65 -10.41 -13.02 15.96
N LEU A 66 -10.96 -12.00 15.29
CA LEU A 66 -10.62 -11.68 13.92
C LEU A 66 -9.15 -11.24 13.77
N LEU A 67 -8.66 -10.39 14.69
CA LEU A 67 -7.26 -9.97 14.74
C LEU A 67 -6.33 -11.18 14.85
N ASP A 68 -6.63 -12.11 15.76
CA ASP A 68 -5.82 -13.32 15.97
C ASP A 68 -5.85 -14.23 14.75
N ALA A 69 -7.01 -14.43 14.13
CA ALA A 69 -7.16 -15.23 12.92
C ALA A 69 -6.31 -14.66 11.76
N LEU A 70 -6.35 -13.34 11.54
CA LEU A 70 -5.59 -12.68 10.49
C LEU A 70 -4.08 -12.72 10.77
N ASN A 71 -3.64 -12.50 12.00
CA ASN A 71 -2.23 -12.60 12.37
C ASN A 71 -1.71 -14.03 12.23
N LYS A 72 -2.50 -15.06 12.61
CA LYS A 72 -2.16 -16.47 12.39
C LYS A 72 -2.06 -16.83 10.91
N ALA A 73 -2.85 -16.19 10.06
CA ALA A 73 -2.77 -16.34 8.61
C ALA A 73 -1.57 -15.60 7.97
N GLY A 74 -0.77 -14.86 8.78
CA GLY A 74 0.44 -14.19 8.34
C GLY A 74 0.26 -12.73 7.91
N TYR A 75 -0.91 -12.14 8.08
CA TYR A 75 -1.13 -10.73 7.80
C TYR A 75 -0.62 -9.84 8.94
N ARG A 76 -0.05 -8.69 8.62
CA ARG A 76 0.35 -7.66 9.58
C ARG A 76 -0.85 -6.83 9.98
N THR A 77 -1.61 -7.31 10.96
CA THR A 77 -2.89 -6.73 11.39
C THR A 77 -2.76 -6.06 12.75
N LYS A 78 -3.43 -4.93 12.92
CA LYS A 78 -3.59 -4.26 14.22
C LYS A 78 -5.05 -3.89 14.44
N ILE A 79 -5.45 -3.84 15.70
CA ILE A 79 -6.76 -3.34 16.13
C ILE A 79 -6.65 -1.88 16.58
N ASP A 80 -7.70 -1.10 16.39
CA ASP A 80 -7.86 0.22 16.97
C ASP A 80 -9.06 0.20 17.95
N ASP A 81 -8.76 -0.13 19.19
CA ASP A 81 -9.68 -0.19 20.33
C ASP A 81 -9.74 1.12 21.13
N SER A 82 -9.13 2.21 20.60
CA SER A 82 -9.18 3.51 21.25
C SER A 82 -10.61 4.03 21.44
N GLU A 83 -10.82 4.93 22.39
CA GLU A 83 -12.15 5.55 22.65
C GLU A 83 -12.51 6.66 21.65
N LYS A 84 -11.69 6.87 20.63
CA LYS A 84 -11.93 7.88 19.61
C LYS A 84 -13.13 7.54 18.73
N SER A 85 -13.74 8.57 18.16
CA SER A 85 -14.89 8.38 17.26
C SER A 85 -14.49 7.57 16.00
N PRO A 86 -15.41 6.80 15.42
CA PRO A 86 -15.13 6.04 14.20
C PRO A 86 -14.57 6.90 13.06
N GLY A 87 -15.12 8.10 12.85
CA GLY A 87 -14.64 9.03 11.84
C GLY A 87 -13.18 9.45 12.05
N TRP A 88 -12.77 9.67 13.30
CA TRP A 88 -11.38 9.97 13.61
C TRP A 88 -10.45 8.78 13.31
N LYS A 89 -10.85 7.57 13.73
CA LYS A 89 -10.10 6.32 13.42
C LYS A 89 -9.93 6.10 11.91
N PHE A 90 -10.97 6.40 11.13
CA PHE A 90 -10.92 6.28 9.68
C PHE A 90 -9.93 7.29 9.06
N SER A 91 -10.00 8.56 9.49
CA SER A 91 -9.09 9.60 9.02
C SER A 91 -7.63 9.31 9.40
N GLU A 92 -7.38 8.84 10.62
CA GLU A 92 -6.03 8.45 11.05
C GLU A 92 -5.49 7.28 10.22
N GLN A 93 -6.31 6.27 9.97
CA GLN A 93 -5.94 5.13 9.15
C GLN A 93 -5.62 5.56 7.71
N GLU A 94 -6.41 6.46 7.14
CA GLU A 94 -6.19 7.02 5.80
C GLU A 94 -4.91 7.84 5.74
N MET A 95 -4.66 8.69 6.73
CA MET A 95 -3.44 9.49 6.83
C MET A 95 -2.18 8.62 6.93
N LEU A 96 -2.22 7.53 7.70
CA LEU A 96 -1.13 6.58 7.86
C LEU A 96 -0.92 5.69 6.63
N GLY A 97 -1.84 5.70 5.67
CA GLY A 97 -1.74 4.94 4.43
C GLY A 97 -1.87 3.43 4.58
N ILE A 98 -2.57 2.96 5.61
CA ILE A 98 -2.79 1.53 5.83
C ILE A 98 -3.67 1.00 4.68
N PRO A 99 -3.24 -0.05 3.94
CA PRO A 99 -3.89 -0.49 2.71
C PRO A 99 -5.36 -0.85 2.85
N THR A 100 -5.74 -1.45 3.97
CA THR A 100 -7.13 -1.84 4.24
C THR A 100 -7.52 -1.55 5.68
N ARG A 101 -8.81 -1.30 5.91
CA ARG A 101 -9.42 -1.37 7.24
C ARG A 101 -10.59 -2.34 7.21
N ILE A 102 -10.82 -3.01 8.32
CA ILE A 102 -11.97 -3.89 8.54
C ILE A 102 -12.86 -3.23 9.58
N GLU A 103 -14.05 -2.84 9.17
CA GLU A 103 -15.08 -2.30 10.04
C GLU A 103 -15.93 -3.49 10.53
N ILE A 104 -16.11 -3.62 11.84
CA ILE A 104 -16.94 -4.66 12.46
C ILE A 104 -17.82 -4.04 13.55
N GLY A 105 -19.13 -4.18 13.39
CA GLY A 105 -20.13 -3.67 14.33
C GLY A 105 -21.14 -4.75 14.71
N PRO A 106 -22.09 -4.44 15.62
CA PRO A 106 -23.08 -5.41 16.10
C PRO A 106 -23.90 -6.03 14.96
N LYS A 107 -24.33 -5.21 13.99
CA LYS A 107 -25.11 -5.69 12.83
C LYS A 107 -24.29 -6.59 11.91
N ASP A 108 -23.00 -6.30 11.79
CA ASP A 108 -22.10 -7.09 10.96
C ASP A 108 -21.89 -8.47 11.59
N ILE A 109 -21.74 -8.53 12.91
CA ILE A 109 -21.63 -9.77 13.68
C ILE A 109 -22.90 -10.61 13.56
N GLU A 110 -24.08 -9.99 13.73
CA GLU A 110 -25.38 -10.67 13.57
C GLU A 110 -25.53 -11.31 12.18
N ASN A 111 -25.02 -10.66 11.14
CA ASN A 111 -25.05 -11.14 9.77
C ASN A 111 -23.86 -12.04 9.40
N GLY A 112 -22.92 -12.29 10.31
CA GLY A 112 -21.74 -13.11 10.05
C GLY A 112 -20.78 -12.50 9.01
N GLN A 113 -20.73 -11.17 8.90
CA GLN A 113 -19.95 -10.46 7.90
C GLN A 113 -19.09 -9.36 8.49
N VAL A 114 -18.17 -8.81 7.71
CA VAL A 114 -17.38 -7.61 8.00
C VAL A 114 -17.33 -6.74 6.76
N VAL A 115 -16.99 -5.47 6.93
CA VAL A 115 -16.80 -4.54 5.82
C VAL A 115 -15.31 -4.23 5.68
N VAL A 116 -14.72 -4.65 4.58
CA VAL A 116 -13.34 -4.30 4.21
C VAL A 116 -13.36 -3.04 3.36
N VAL A 117 -12.60 -2.05 3.73
CA VAL A 117 -12.49 -0.78 2.98
C VAL A 117 -11.05 -0.63 2.46
N ARG A 118 -10.93 -0.45 1.16
CA ARG A 118 -9.65 -0.18 0.50
C ARG A 118 -9.21 1.27 0.72
N ARG A 119 -7.91 1.50 0.93
CA ARG A 119 -7.35 2.84 1.09
C ARG A 119 -7.24 3.60 -0.24
N ASP A 120 -6.90 2.89 -1.31
CA ASP A 120 -6.58 3.46 -2.62
C ASP A 120 -7.83 3.94 -3.40
N THR A 121 -8.92 3.17 -3.35
CA THR A 121 -10.18 3.46 -4.07
C THR A 121 -11.32 3.90 -3.16
N ARG A 122 -11.19 3.69 -1.84
CA ARG A 122 -12.23 3.85 -0.82
C ARG A 122 -13.44 2.93 -1.03
N GLU A 123 -13.29 1.90 -1.85
CA GLU A 123 -14.28 0.89 -2.08
C GLU A 123 -14.57 0.09 -0.80
N LYS A 124 -15.86 -0.16 -0.55
CA LYS A 124 -16.34 -0.99 0.55
C LYS A 124 -16.77 -2.35 0.04
N ILE A 125 -16.16 -3.38 0.59
CA ILE A 125 -16.38 -4.78 0.19
C ILE A 125 -16.92 -5.52 1.41
N VAL A 126 -18.12 -6.07 1.29
CA VAL A 126 -18.71 -6.91 2.34
C VAL A 126 -18.19 -8.34 2.18
N VAL A 127 -17.65 -8.91 3.25
CA VAL A 127 -17.02 -10.23 3.25
C VAL A 127 -17.55 -11.04 4.43
N ALA A 128 -17.84 -12.32 4.21
CA ALA A 128 -18.18 -13.22 5.30
C ALA A 128 -16.98 -13.41 6.26
N ILE A 129 -17.25 -13.48 7.57
CA ILE A 129 -16.20 -13.62 8.58
C ILE A 129 -15.35 -14.87 8.34
N ASP A 130 -15.97 -15.97 7.93
CA ASP A 130 -15.27 -17.24 7.69
C ASP A 130 -14.36 -17.22 6.46
N GLU A 131 -14.60 -16.32 5.50
CA GLU A 131 -13.82 -16.19 4.26
C GLU A 131 -12.80 -15.05 4.31
N ILE A 132 -12.78 -14.27 5.38
CA ILE A 132 -12.01 -13.02 5.43
C ILE A 132 -10.53 -13.24 5.22
N THR A 133 -9.95 -14.33 5.71
CA THR A 133 -8.52 -14.62 5.57
C THR A 133 -8.12 -14.81 4.11
N THR A 134 -8.94 -15.49 3.32
CA THR A 134 -8.70 -15.70 1.89
C THR A 134 -8.98 -14.43 1.10
N LYS A 135 -10.13 -13.81 1.35
CA LYS A 135 -10.56 -12.59 0.64
C LYS A 135 -9.65 -11.40 0.89
N LEU A 136 -9.12 -11.25 2.10
CA LEU A 136 -8.17 -10.19 2.40
C LEU A 136 -6.90 -10.33 1.56
N GLY A 137 -6.40 -11.56 1.37
CA GLY A 137 -5.25 -11.82 0.50
C GLY A 137 -5.49 -11.38 -0.94
N GLU A 138 -6.64 -11.74 -1.52
CA GLU A 138 -7.04 -11.33 -2.85
C GLU A 138 -7.14 -9.80 -2.98
N ILE A 139 -7.75 -9.14 -1.99
CA ILE A 139 -7.88 -7.67 -1.95
C ILE A 139 -6.49 -7.00 -1.88
N LEU A 140 -5.60 -7.46 -1.01
CA LEU A 140 -4.25 -6.90 -0.89
C LEU A 140 -3.43 -7.07 -2.17
N GLU A 141 -3.49 -8.22 -2.84
CA GLU A 141 -2.83 -8.43 -4.13
C GLU A 141 -3.43 -7.55 -5.22
N THR A 142 -4.75 -7.36 -5.23
CA THR A 142 -5.42 -6.43 -6.16
C THR A 142 -4.96 -5.00 -5.94
N ILE A 143 -4.92 -4.52 -4.69
CA ILE A 143 -4.39 -3.18 -4.35
C ILE A 143 -2.94 -3.03 -4.84
N GLN A 144 -2.10 -4.04 -4.62
CA GLN A 144 -0.71 -4.03 -5.07
C GLN A 144 -0.59 -3.91 -6.59
N ALA A 145 -1.41 -4.65 -7.32
CA ALA A 145 -1.44 -4.64 -8.78
C ALA A 145 -1.96 -3.30 -9.33
N ASP A 146 -3.04 -2.77 -8.75
CA ASP A 146 -3.65 -1.50 -9.16
C ASP A 146 -2.70 -0.32 -8.95
N LEU A 147 -2.02 -0.25 -7.79
CA LEU A 147 -1.02 0.78 -7.51
C LEU A 147 0.15 0.72 -8.49
N TYR A 148 0.62 -0.49 -8.81
CA TYR A 148 1.69 -0.68 -9.80
C TYR A 148 1.22 -0.25 -11.20
N ALA A 149 0.03 -0.69 -11.62
CA ALA A 149 -0.52 -0.37 -12.94
C ALA A 149 -0.70 1.14 -13.11
N LYS A 150 -1.23 1.85 -12.08
CA LYS A 150 -1.38 3.30 -12.07
C LYS A 150 -0.04 4.01 -12.21
N ALA A 151 0.96 3.61 -11.43
CA ALA A 151 2.30 4.21 -11.47
C ALA A 151 2.99 3.94 -12.81
N LYS A 152 2.85 2.72 -13.36
CA LYS A 152 3.41 2.37 -14.66
C LYS A 152 2.75 3.16 -15.79
N ALA A 153 1.44 3.27 -15.81
CA ALA A 153 0.72 4.05 -16.81
C ALA A 153 1.15 5.53 -16.80
N PHE A 154 1.29 6.11 -15.60
CA PHE A 154 1.81 7.46 -15.44
C PHE A 154 3.23 7.61 -16.00
N LEU A 155 4.12 6.68 -15.69
CA LEU A 155 5.50 6.68 -16.21
C LEU A 155 5.51 6.58 -17.74
N ASP A 156 4.76 5.63 -18.30
CA ASP A 156 4.71 5.38 -19.76
C ASP A 156 4.19 6.62 -20.52
N ASP A 157 3.19 7.34 -19.97
CA ASP A 157 2.67 8.58 -20.54
C ASP A 157 3.69 9.73 -20.51
N HIS A 158 4.61 9.70 -19.54
CA HIS A 158 5.65 10.73 -19.38
C HIS A 158 6.99 10.34 -20.02
N ILE A 159 7.02 9.36 -20.90
CA ILE A 159 8.20 8.99 -21.72
C ILE A 159 7.94 9.45 -23.15
N SER A 160 8.83 10.30 -23.68
CA SER A 160 8.82 10.77 -25.07
C SER A 160 10.06 10.30 -25.79
N SER A 161 10.05 10.35 -27.13
CA SER A 161 11.23 10.13 -27.95
C SER A 161 11.53 11.38 -28.76
N ALA A 162 12.80 11.72 -28.92
CA ALA A 162 13.25 12.84 -29.73
C ALA A 162 14.49 12.44 -30.55
N VAL A 163 14.50 12.83 -31.83
CA VAL A 163 15.63 12.63 -32.74
C VAL A 163 16.38 13.95 -32.97
N THR A 164 15.69 15.06 -32.86
CA THR A 164 16.26 16.40 -33.01
C THR A 164 16.28 17.16 -31.69
N MET A 165 17.14 18.19 -31.60
CA MET A 165 17.25 19.03 -30.42
C MET A 165 15.97 19.84 -30.17
N ASP A 166 15.25 20.22 -31.21
CA ASP A 166 14.01 21.00 -31.05
C ASP A 166 12.86 20.10 -30.52
N GLU A 167 12.72 18.88 -31.07
CA GLU A 167 11.79 17.88 -30.51
C GLU A 167 12.10 17.58 -29.04
N MET A 168 13.37 17.53 -28.65
CA MET A 168 13.76 17.31 -27.26
C MET A 168 13.32 18.47 -26.37
N LYS A 169 13.50 19.74 -26.82
CA LYS A 169 13.06 20.93 -26.07
C LYS A 169 11.54 20.92 -25.89
N ASP A 170 10.81 20.63 -26.96
CA ASP A 170 9.33 20.58 -26.93
C ASP A 170 8.85 19.47 -25.96
N ALA A 171 9.42 18.27 -26.05
CA ALA A 171 9.07 17.16 -25.16
C ALA A 171 9.33 17.49 -23.68
N VAL A 172 10.44 18.14 -23.35
CA VAL A 172 10.76 18.55 -21.97
C VAL A 172 9.84 19.66 -21.48
N SER A 173 9.48 20.63 -22.34
CA SER A 173 8.62 21.76 -21.96
C SER A 173 7.17 21.36 -21.79
N GLU A 174 6.64 20.50 -22.64
CA GLU A 174 5.23 20.09 -22.65
C GLU A 174 4.93 18.95 -21.66
N LYS A 175 5.66 17.82 -21.76
CA LYS A 175 5.37 16.62 -20.98
C LYS A 175 6.10 16.54 -19.64
N LYS A 176 7.18 17.30 -19.47
CA LYS A 176 7.97 17.35 -18.20
C LYS A 176 8.40 15.97 -17.68
N GLY A 177 8.65 15.02 -18.58
CA GLY A 177 8.99 13.64 -18.25
C GLY A 177 10.39 13.24 -18.70
N PHE A 178 10.54 11.99 -19.07
CA PHE A 178 11.78 11.44 -19.63
C PHE A 178 11.77 11.52 -21.16
N VAL A 179 12.92 11.88 -21.73
CA VAL A 179 13.07 11.92 -23.20
C VAL A 179 14.15 10.90 -23.59
N LYS A 180 13.78 9.97 -24.48
CA LYS A 180 14.71 9.07 -25.13
C LYS A 180 15.27 9.81 -26.34
N ALA A 181 16.51 10.30 -26.26
CA ALA A 181 17.23 10.92 -27.36
C ALA A 181 18.14 9.90 -28.04
N MET A 182 18.21 9.90 -29.37
CA MET A 182 19.10 9.09 -30.17
C MET A 182 20.06 9.99 -30.95
#